data_0c8ad9f431b10a591c673df01ee69ddb
#
_entry.id   0c8ad9f431b10a591c673df01ee69ddb
#
_cell.length_a   1.000
_cell.length_b   1.000
_cell.length_c   1.000
_cell.angle_alpha   90.00
_cell.angle_beta   90.00
_cell.angle_gamma   90.00
#
_symmetry.space_group_name_H-M   'P 1'
#
loop_
_entity.id
_entity.type
_entity.pdbx_description
1 polymer ?
#
loop_
_entity_poly.entity_id
_entity_poly.type
_entity_poly.pdbx_seq_one_letter_code
_entity_poly.pdbx_strand_id
1 'polypeptide(L)'
;MTLSLSAQNIVKRYGGVWALSDGNLEVTAGEVVALIGANGSGKSTMSKVINGVVVLDGGQLLLDGKPIAFSSPQAAKKLGISTVFQELSLIPTMTVADNIWLTREPLGPGGRVNRKEVNAKTEELLSLFAGTYKTDLRPDVWVSELPADEKQIVEILKAVSVDPRLLILDEATASLDSRQVQRLFDLIKTWKADGKAIIFVSHRMEEIFRIADRYSVLRNGKTVGAGDIKDVSENDLVKLMVDKDSVFSYSRTGGKKEEKPVCLEVKDLTTKTLRGVNFNVREGELVGVGGLQGQGQRDLLLSLYGDIVFSGSVTYNGKPVHFKHPRQAMKSGFALVPGDRAREGLLYIRSILENMQLPSWARYSFPLKMGRAGRDAAEMGAALNLKMASLSDPVSSLSGGNAQKVVIGKWLMRKPGLLLLDDPTKGVDVGTKAEFYSLLTKLCDEGKTILFYSSDDEELIGLCDRVLVLHDGGIKTELAGATLTRENLIAASLGVSEGGVN
;
A
#
# COMPACT_ATOMS: atom_id res chain seq x y z
N MET A 1 21.01 32.24 4.53
CA MET A 1 21.61 31.07 5.19
C MET A 1 20.94 29.85 4.58
N THR A 2 21.72 28.96 3.98
CA THR A 2 21.22 27.70 3.39
C THR A 2 20.81 26.74 4.51
N LEU A 3 19.56 26.21 4.48
CA LEU A 3 19.09 25.24 5.46
C LEU A 3 19.94 23.97 5.38
N SER A 4 20.34 23.44 6.52
CA SER A 4 20.93 22.10 6.65
C SER A 4 20.29 21.41 7.85
N LEU A 5 19.67 20.25 7.64
CA LEU A 5 19.19 19.36 8.71
C LEU A 5 20.07 18.12 8.75
N SER A 6 20.56 17.75 9.93
CA SER A 6 21.26 16.48 10.17
C SER A 6 20.65 15.77 11.37
N ALA A 7 20.15 14.57 11.15
CA ALA A 7 19.72 13.63 12.18
C ALA A 7 20.84 12.62 12.37
N GLN A 8 21.41 12.53 13.60
CA GLN A 8 22.59 11.73 13.89
C GLN A 8 22.32 10.73 15.01
N ASN A 9 22.55 9.45 14.71
CA ASN A 9 22.45 8.34 15.66
C ASN A 9 21.08 8.31 16.38
N ILE A 10 20.01 8.62 15.67
CA ILE A 10 18.68 8.74 16.25
C ILE A 10 18.22 7.41 16.81
N VAL A 11 17.82 7.45 18.07
CA VAL A 11 17.27 6.31 18.80
C VAL A 11 15.84 6.62 19.21
N LYS A 12 14.93 5.68 18.95
CA LYS A 12 13.54 5.74 19.42
C LYS A 12 13.01 4.36 19.76
N ARG A 13 12.42 4.25 20.93
CA ARG A 13 11.83 3.01 21.44
C ARG A 13 10.34 3.21 21.77
N TYR A 14 9.53 2.22 21.44
CA TYR A 14 8.15 2.13 21.87
C TYR A 14 7.96 0.84 22.67
N GLY A 15 7.79 0.98 24.00
CA GLY A 15 7.76 -0.19 24.88
C GLY A 15 9.00 -1.07 24.74
N GLY A 16 8.82 -2.33 24.32
CA GLY A 16 9.92 -3.30 24.08
C GLY A 16 10.57 -3.23 22.72
N VAL A 17 10.06 -2.42 21.78
CA VAL A 17 10.47 -2.43 20.36
C VAL A 17 11.31 -1.20 20.03
N TRP A 18 12.47 -1.42 19.42
CA TRP A 18 13.31 -0.37 18.86
C TRP A 18 12.81 0.01 17.47
N ALA A 19 12.18 1.18 17.36
CA ALA A 19 11.75 1.72 16.06
C ALA A 19 12.91 2.37 15.30
N LEU A 20 13.83 3.00 16.03
CA LEU A 20 15.13 3.46 15.54
C LEU A 20 16.19 3.11 16.57
N SER A 21 17.31 2.56 16.12
CA SER A 21 18.46 2.18 16.99
C SER A 21 19.75 2.89 16.57
N ASP A 22 19.85 3.34 15.32
CA ASP A 22 20.95 4.13 14.76
C ASP A 22 20.50 4.75 13.43
N GLY A 23 19.54 5.69 13.52
CA GLY A 23 18.98 6.39 12.37
C GLY A 23 19.80 7.62 12.00
N ASN A 24 20.24 7.71 10.75
CA ASN A 24 21.02 8.86 10.24
C ASN A 24 20.37 9.38 8.97
N LEU A 25 20.23 10.72 8.85
CA LEU A 25 19.67 11.39 7.67
C LEU A 25 20.21 12.82 7.58
N GLU A 26 20.65 13.22 6.40
CA GLU A 26 21.07 14.59 6.12
C GLU A 26 20.34 15.12 4.90
N VAL A 27 19.92 16.38 4.96
CA VAL A 27 19.33 17.10 3.84
C VAL A 27 19.73 18.57 3.87
N THR A 28 20.03 19.13 2.72
CA THR A 28 20.40 20.54 2.56
C THR A 28 19.43 21.29 1.64
N ALA A 29 19.47 22.61 1.70
CA ALA A 29 18.65 23.46 0.83
C ALA A 29 18.89 23.15 -0.64
N GLY A 30 17.82 23.07 -1.42
CA GLY A 30 17.89 22.84 -2.86
C GLY A 30 18.16 21.38 -3.24
N GLU A 31 17.96 20.43 -2.32
CA GLU A 31 18.05 19.01 -2.66
C GLU A 31 16.81 18.21 -2.24
N VAL A 32 16.60 17.08 -2.90
CA VAL A 32 15.61 16.07 -2.56
C VAL A 32 16.34 14.82 -2.09
N VAL A 33 16.12 14.44 -0.83
CA VAL A 33 16.68 13.20 -0.27
C VAL A 33 15.57 12.16 -0.13
N ALA A 34 15.71 11.03 -0.82
CA ALA A 34 14.80 9.90 -0.66
C ALA A 34 15.12 9.13 0.63
N LEU A 35 14.13 9.01 1.52
CA LEU A 35 14.20 8.12 2.68
C LEU A 35 13.52 6.80 2.35
N ILE A 36 14.31 5.75 2.19
CA ILE A 36 13.93 4.46 1.63
C ILE A 36 14.01 3.38 2.73
N GLY A 37 13.22 2.33 2.61
CA GLY A 37 13.27 1.18 3.50
C GLY A 37 11.95 0.40 3.49
N ALA A 38 11.99 -0.84 3.96
CA ALA A 38 10.79 -1.65 4.14
C ALA A 38 9.82 -1.05 5.17
N ASN A 39 8.55 -1.47 5.16
CA ASN A 39 7.61 -1.09 6.20
C ASN A 39 8.10 -1.60 7.56
N GLY A 40 7.98 -0.76 8.59
CA GLY A 40 8.57 -1.07 9.91
C GLY A 40 10.08 -0.80 10.03
N SER A 41 10.76 -0.34 8.98
CA SER A 41 12.20 0.00 9.04
C SER A 41 12.52 1.25 9.86
N GLY A 42 11.51 2.08 10.21
CA GLY A 42 11.69 3.29 11.00
C GLY A 42 11.47 4.62 10.25
N LYS A 43 11.13 4.61 8.95
CA LYS A 43 10.94 5.83 8.12
C LYS A 43 9.95 6.82 8.75
N SER A 44 8.73 6.36 9.03
CA SER A 44 7.70 7.24 9.62
C SER A 44 8.07 7.67 11.04
N THR A 45 8.88 6.89 11.78
CA THR A 45 9.42 7.32 13.08
C THR A 45 10.47 8.42 12.89
N MET A 46 11.36 8.30 11.90
CA MET A 46 12.31 9.35 11.55
C MET A 46 11.60 10.64 11.16
N SER A 47 10.58 10.57 10.28
CA SER A 47 9.75 11.73 9.92
C SER A 47 9.08 12.36 11.16
N LYS A 48 8.53 11.55 12.08
CA LYS A 48 7.90 12.02 13.33
C LYS A 48 8.89 12.65 14.31
N VAL A 49 10.12 12.18 14.37
CA VAL A 49 11.19 12.79 15.18
C VAL A 49 11.58 14.15 14.59
N ILE A 50 11.81 14.23 13.28
CA ILE A 50 12.22 15.47 12.61
C ILE A 50 11.15 16.57 12.72
N ASN A 51 9.87 16.21 12.68
CA ASN A 51 8.78 17.19 12.79
C ASN A 51 8.27 17.42 14.23
N GLY A 52 8.92 16.83 15.23
CA GLY A 52 8.61 17.06 16.64
C GLY A 52 7.32 16.42 17.17
N VAL A 53 6.73 15.47 16.44
CA VAL A 53 5.60 14.65 16.94
C VAL A 53 6.07 13.64 17.98
N VAL A 54 7.31 13.18 17.85
CA VAL A 54 7.90 12.18 18.74
C VAL A 54 9.26 12.70 19.24
N VAL A 55 9.45 12.63 20.55
CA VAL A 55 10.74 12.94 21.19
C VAL A 55 11.67 11.75 20.99
N LEU A 56 12.91 12.00 20.56
CA LEU A 56 13.97 10.99 20.44
C LEU A 56 14.41 10.52 21.85
N ASP A 57 14.87 9.28 21.96
CA ASP A 57 15.38 8.71 23.21
C ASP A 57 16.92 8.75 23.25
N GLY A 58 17.57 9.02 22.11
CA GLY A 58 19.03 9.18 21.97
C GLY A 58 19.41 9.74 20.61
N GLY A 59 20.67 10.14 20.45
CA GLY A 59 21.14 10.84 19.28
C GLY A 59 20.86 12.34 19.33
N GLN A 60 20.96 13.03 18.19
CA GLN A 60 20.71 14.47 18.11
C GLN A 60 20.19 14.90 16.73
N LEU A 61 19.37 15.97 16.76
CA LEU A 61 19.00 16.72 15.56
C LEU A 61 19.78 18.02 15.52
N LEU A 62 20.37 18.32 14.38
CA LEU A 62 21.04 19.59 14.11
C LEU A 62 20.29 20.33 13.01
N LEU A 63 19.98 21.61 13.22
CA LEU A 63 19.45 22.51 12.20
C LEU A 63 20.41 23.67 12.04
N ASP A 64 20.92 23.90 10.83
CA ASP A 64 21.95 24.89 10.53
C ASP A 64 23.19 24.76 11.46
N GLY A 65 23.59 23.49 11.74
CA GLY A 65 24.70 23.13 12.63
C GLY A 65 24.44 23.29 14.12
N LYS A 66 23.24 23.72 14.54
CA LYS A 66 22.89 23.92 15.96
C LYS A 66 21.98 22.77 16.44
N PRO A 67 22.24 22.20 17.63
CA PRO A 67 21.38 21.21 18.21
C PRO A 67 19.97 21.77 18.43
N ILE A 68 18.97 21.00 18.03
CA ILE A 68 17.56 21.32 18.24
C ILE A 68 16.86 20.17 18.99
N ALA A 69 15.90 20.55 19.83
CA ALA A 69 14.98 19.61 20.46
C ALA A 69 13.57 20.16 20.32
N PHE A 70 12.68 19.33 19.82
CA PHE A 70 11.27 19.70 19.67
C PHE A 70 10.46 19.21 20.87
N SER A 71 9.67 20.12 21.45
CA SER A 71 8.65 19.78 22.43
C SER A 71 7.27 19.60 21.82
N SER A 72 7.09 19.96 20.55
CA SER A 72 5.82 19.87 19.83
C SER A 72 5.99 20.09 18.32
N PRO A 73 5.03 19.65 17.50
CA PRO A 73 5.00 19.93 16.06
C PRO A 73 4.96 21.43 15.72
N GLN A 74 4.35 22.25 16.61
CA GLN A 74 4.32 23.71 16.43
C GLN A 74 5.72 24.32 16.54
N ALA A 75 6.60 23.76 17.37
CA ALA A 75 7.98 24.20 17.48
C ALA A 75 8.75 23.92 16.17
N ALA A 76 8.57 22.75 15.57
CA ALA A 76 9.14 22.41 14.27
C ALA A 76 8.62 23.33 13.15
N LYS A 77 7.31 23.60 13.10
CA LYS A 77 6.71 24.54 12.14
C LYS A 77 7.31 25.95 12.25
N LYS A 78 7.55 26.47 13.45
CA LYS A 78 8.19 27.78 13.65
C LYS A 78 9.61 27.86 13.10
N LEU A 79 10.29 26.73 12.99
CA LEU A 79 11.62 26.62 12.37
C LEU A 79 11.54 26.31 10.84
N GLY A 80 10.33 26.33 10.28
CA GLY A 80 10.10 26.11 8.85
C GLY A 80 10.10 24.64 8.43
N ILE A 81 9.77 23.71 9.32
CA ILE A 81 9.63 22.28 9.00
C ILE A 81 8.15 21.94 8.88
N SER A 82 7.75 21.37 7.75
CA SER A 82 6.37 20.91 7.51
C SER A 82 6.36 19.50 6.94
N THR A 83 5.26 18.76 7.21
CA THR A 83 5.13 17.36 6.81
C THR A 83 3.77 17.10 6.22
N VAL A 84 3.74 16.40 5.08
CA VAL A 84 2.59 15.69 4.56
C VAL A 84 2.63 14.30 5.17
N PHE A 85 1.63 13.94 5.95
CA PHE A 85 1.59 12.65 6.63
C PHE A 85 0.98 11.56 5.75
N GLN A 86 1.40 10.32 5.95
CA GLN A 86 0.84 9.14 5.31
C GLN A 86 -0.66 8.98 5.64
N GLU A 87 -1.03 9.20 6.92
CA GLU A 87 -2.43 9.29 7.34
C GLU A 87 -2.87 10.75 7.31
N LEU A 88 -3.93 11.04 6.56
CA LEU A 88 -4.41 12.40 6.38
C LEU A 88 -4.81 13.03 7.71
N SER A 89 -4.31 14.23 7.97
CA SER A 89 -4.59 15.02 9.19
C SER A 89 -5.78 15.99 8.99
N LEU A 90 -6.65 15.70 8.02
CA LEU A 90 -7.81 16.53 7.67
C LEU A 90 -9.01 16.25 8.56
N ILE A 91 -9.77 17.29 8.88
CA ILE A 91 -11.02 17.21 9.62
C ILE A 91 -12.17 17.12 8.60
N PRO A 92 -12.86 15.95 8.49
CA PRO A 92 -13.88 15.75 7.45
C PRO A 92 -15.07 16.72 7.50
N THR A 93 -15.41 17.19 8.70
CA THR A 93 -16.51 18.11 8.97
C THR A 93 -16.12 19.59 8.87
N MET A 94 -15.03 19.90 8.18
CA MET A 94 -14.57 21.26 7.90
C MET A 94 -14.37 21.44 6.39
N THR A 95 -14.39 22.69 5.93
CA THR A 95 -14.13 23.02 4.53
C THR A 95 -12.66 22.86 4.17
N VAL A 96 -12.36 22.84 2.88
CA VAL A 96 -10.97 22.84 2.37
C VAL A 96 -10.20 24.03 2.94
N ALA A 97 -10.76 25.22 2.87
CA ALA A 97 -10.12 26.43 3.40
C ALA A 97 -9.89 26.35 4.91
N ASP A 98 -10.88 25.89 5.68
CA ASP A 98 -10.73 25.74 7.12
C ASP A 98 -9.66 24.72 7.50
N ASN A 99 -9.54 23.62 6.76
CA ASN A 99 -8.48 22.62 6.99
C ASN A 99 -7.07 23.16 6.69
N ILE A 100 -6.92 23.92 5.60
CA ILE A 100 -5.61 24.50 5.22
C ILE A 100 -5.15 25.53 6.22
N TRP A 101 -6.05 26.42 6.67
CA TRP A 101 -5.70 27.55 7.52
C TRP A 101 -5.94 27.33 9.01
N LEU A 102 -6.37 26.15 9.42
CA LEU A 102 -6.67 25.83 10.83
C LEU A 102 -5.60 26.34 11.79
N THR A 103 -6.00 27.15 12.77
CA THR A 103 -5.16 27.85 13.77
C THR A 103 -4.22 28.93 13.22
N ARG A 104 -4.36 29.29 11.92
CA ARG A 104 -3.51 30.29 11.25
C ARG A 104 -4.35 31.18 10.32
N GLU A 105 -5.64 31.27 10.58
CA GLU A 105 -6.57 32.03 9.76
C GLU A 105 -6.15 33.48 9.70
N PRO A 106 -6.08 34.12 8.52
CA PRO A 106 -5.91 35.57 8.37
C PRO A 106 -6.98 36.32 9.18
N LEU A 107 -6.52 37.23 10.04
CA LEU A 107 -7.40 38.01 10.90
C LEU A 107 -7.64 39.40 10.30
N GLY A 108 -8.89 39.84 10.31
CA GLY A 108 -9.31 41.18 9.98
C GLY A 108 -9.42 42.08 11.22
N PRO A 109 -9.98 43.28 11.04
CA PRO A 109 -10.20 44.23 12.14
C PRO A 109 -11.00 43.59 13.30
N GLY A 110 -10.55 43.82 14.52
CA GLY A 110 -11.17 43.26 15.73
C GLY A 110 -10.90 41.78 15.98
N GLY A 111 -9.86 41.19 15.32
CA GLY A 111 -9.44 39.80 15.56
C GLY A 111 -10.39 38.73 15.00
N ARG A 112 -11.29 39.11 14.10
CA ARG A 112 -12.20 38.17 13.43
C ARG A 112 -11.53 37.57 12.20
N VAL A 113 -11.84 36.30 11.89
CA VAL A 113 -11.34 35.62 10.68
C VAL A 113 -11.77 36.37 9.42
N ASN A 114 -10.81 36.75 8.59
CA ASN A 114 -11.04 37.39 7.29
C ASN A 114 -11.34 36.32 6.23
N ARG A 115 -12.59 35.88 6.13
CA ARG A 115 -13.02 34.83 5.19
C ARG A 115 -12.69 35.14 3.73
N LYS A 116 -12.74 36.40 3.32
CA LYS A 116 -12.41 36.80 1.93
C LYS A 116 -10.93 36.52 1.64
N GLU A 117 -10.06 36.86 2.55
CA GLU A 117 -8.60 36.62 2.41
C GLU A 117 -8.28 35.13 2.52
N VAL A 118 -8.92 34.40 3.45
CA VAL A 118 -8.79 32.93 3.58
C VAL A 118 -9.13 32.26 2.27
N ASN A 119 -10.27 32.60 1.65
CA ASN A 119 -10.70 31.99 0.39
C ASN A 119 -9.75 32.35 -0.76
N ALA A 120 -9.35 33.62 -0.91
CA ALA A 120 -8.44 34.06 -1.97
C ALA A 120 -7.09 33.33 -1.89
N LYS A 121 -6.48 33.23 -0.70
CA LYS A 121 -5.24 32.48 -0.50
C LYS A 121 -5.41 30.98 -0.73
N THR A 122 -6.60 30.42 -0.42
CA THR A 122 -6.89 29.02 -0.70
C THR A 122 -7.00 28.77 -2.20
N GLU A 123 -7.67 29.64 -2.95
CA GLU A 123 -7.75 29.56 -4.42
C GLU A 123 -6.36 29.61 -5.07
N GLU A 124 -5.46 30.49 -4.57
CA GLU A 124 -4.07 30.54 -5.02
C GLU A 124 -3.36 29.19 -4.80
N LEU A 125 -3.50 28.59 -3.62
CA LEU A 125 -2.93 27.25 -3.34
C LEU A 125 -3.56 26.16 -4.21
N LEU A 126 -4.88 26.17 -4.39
CA LEU A 126 -5.57 25.22 -5.27
C LEU A 126 -5.09 25.33 -6.72
N SER A 127 -4.73 26.52 -7.19
CA SER A 127 -4.21 26.74 -8.54
C SER A 127 -2.92 25.93 -8.82
N LEU A 128 -2.17 25.55 -7.80
CA LEU A 128 -0.97 24.70 -7.95
C LEU A 128 -1.28 23.34 -8.58
N PHE A 129 -2.49 22.80 -8.39
CA PHE A 129 -2.93 21.54 -8.98
C PHE A 129 -4.05 21.75 -10.02
N ALA A 130 -4.21 22.95 -10.56
CA ALA A 130 -5.24 23.24 -11.57
C ALA A 130 -5.16 22.29 -12.76
N GLY A 131 -6.31 21.84 -13.25
CA GLY A 131 -6.43 20.90 -14.38
C GLY A 131 -6.23 19.41 -14.00
N THR A 132 -5.99 19.09 -12.71
CA THR A 132 -5.84 17.70 -12.25
C THR A 132 -7.01 17.23 -11.38
N TYR A 133 -7.93 18.12 -11.03
CA TYR A 133 -9.12 17.78 -10.23
C TYR A 133 -10.15 17.03 -11.06
N LYS A 134 -10.85 16.12 -10.40
CA LYS A 134 -12.01 15.40 -10.96
C LYS A 134 -13.32 16.04 -10.55
N THR A 135 -13.30 16.80 -9.45
CA THR A 135 -14.45 17.52 -8.92
C THR A 135 -14.23 19.03 -9.02
N ASP A 136 -15.26 19.81 -8.72
CA ASP A 136 -15.16 21.28 -8.61
C ASP A 136 -14.59 21.63 -7.22
N LEU A 137 -13.26 21.46 -7.07
CA LEU A 137 -12.56 21.67 -5.81
C LEU A 137 -12.41 23.16 -5.52
N ARG A 138 -13.16 23.65 -4.53
CA ARG A 138 -13.22 25.05 -4.11
C ARG A 138 -12.95 25.19 -2.60
N PRO A 139 -12.64 26.42 -2.10
CA PRO A 139 -12.38 26.67 -0.69
C PRO A 139 -13.52 26.26 0.27
N ASP A 140 -14.77 26.36 -0.19
CA ASP A 140 -15.99 26.14 0.59
C ASP A 140 -16.48 24.67 0.61
N VAL A 141 -15.88 23.79 -0.19
CA VAL A 141 -16.24 22.36 -0.24
C VAL A 141 -15.84 21.65 1.04
N TRP A 142 -16.72 20.78 1.55
CA TRP A 142 -16.44 19.95 2.72
C TRP A 142 -15.46 18.83 2.39
N VAL A 143 -14.46 18.63 3.23
CA VAL A 143 -13.46 17.58 3.02
C VAL A 143 -14.09 16.18 3.01
N SER A 144 -15.21 15.95 3.72
CA SER A 144 -15.94 14.68 3.68
C SER A 144 -16.42 14.30 2.28
N GLU A 145 -16.71 15.28 1.42
CA GLU A 145 -17.26 15.09 0.07
C GLU A 145 -16.19 14.78 -0.98
N LEU A 146 -14.92 15.04 -0.67
CA LEU A 146 -13.82 14.86 -1.60
C LEU A 146 -13.45 13.38 -1.78
N PRO A 147 -13.04 12.95 -2.99
CA PRO A 147 -12.41 11.67 -3.22
C PRO A 147 -11.01 11.61 -2.56
N ALA A 148 -10.45 10.42 -2.45
CA ALA A 148 -9.21 10.19 -1.70
C ALA A 148 -8.00 10.94 -2.27
N ASP A 149 -7.91 11.05 -3.59
CA ASP A 149 -6.86 11.77 -4.31
C ASP A 149 -6.92 13.28 -4.04
N GLU A 150 -8.11 13.88 -4.06
CA GLU A 150 -8.27 15.31 -3.77
C GLU A 150 -8.06 15.64 -2.29
N LYS A 151 -8.41 14.74 -1.38
CA LYS A 151 -8.02 14.84 0.05
C LYS A 151 -6.50 14.88 0.21
N GLN A 152 -5.79 14.03 -0.54
CA GLN A 152 -4.33 14.04 -0.53
C GLN A 152 -3.75 15.37 -1.03
N ILE A 153 -4.33 15.94 -2.09
CA ILE A 153 -3.93 17.27 -2.57
C ILE A 153 -4.14 18.33 -1.49
N VAL A 154 -5.30 18.34 -0.80
CA VAL A 154 -5.57 19.30 0.29
C VAL A 154 -4.55 19.16 1.42
N GLU A 155 -4.14 17.92 1.78
CA GLU A 155 -3.09 17.69 2.79
C GLU A 155 -1.73 18.25 2.35
N ILE A 156 -1.37 18.08 1.07
CA ILE A 156 -0.15 18.66 0.48
C ILE A 156 -0.21 20.19 0.54
N LEU A 157 -1.31 20.79 0.11
CA LEU A 157 -1.51 22.24 0.12
C LEU A 157 -1.47 22.81 1.53
N LYS A 158 -2.04 22.12 2.52
CA LYS A 158 -1.96 22.45 3.95
C LYS A 158 -0.51 22.49 4.44
N ALA A 159 0.32 21.52 4.02
CA ALA A 159 1.73 21.47 4.40
C ALA A 159 2.55 22.58 3.73
N VAL A 160 2.24 22.93 2.48
CA VAL A 160 2.95 23.97 1.70
C VAL A 160 2.51 25.38 2.08
N SER A 161 1.28 25.56 2.59
CA SER A 161 0.70 26.88 2.96
C SER A 161 1.48 27.65 4.02
N VAL A 162 2.42 27.01 4.71
CA VAL A 162 3.31 27.65 5.71
C VAL A 162 4.63 28.11 5.11
N ASP A 163 4.82 27.94 3.82
CA ASP A 163 6.07 28.23 3.10
C ASP A 163 7.30 27.62 3.80
N PRO A 164 7.36 26.27 3.92
CA PRO A 164 8.39 25.61 4.69
C PRO A 164 9.78 25.73 4.06
N ARG A 165 10.83 25.77 4.90
CA ARG A 165 12.23 25.60 4.47
C ARG A 165 12.59 24.14 4.23
N LEU A 166 11.97 23.22 5.03
CA LEU A 166 12.07 21.77 4.91
C LEU A 166 10.67 21.17 4.77
N LEU A 167 10.43 20.46 3.69
CA LEU A 167 9.20 19.75 3.43
C LEU A 167 9.44 18.23 3.47
N ILE A 168 8.69 17.52 4.32
CA ILE A 168 8.69 16.06 4.38
C ILE A 168 7.44 15.58 3.66
N LEU A 169 7.61 14.73 2.65
CA LEU A 169 6.54 14.12 1.87
C LEU A 169 6.51 12.61 2.20
N ASP A 170 5.67 12.22 3.18
CA ASP A 170 5.59 10.83 3.64
C ASP A 170 4.48 10.10 2.88
N GLU A 171 4.88 9.28 1.88
CA GLU A 171 4.00 8.55 0.96
C GLU A 171 2.92 9.44 0.28
N ALA A 172 3.28 10.66 -0.04
CA ALA A 172 2.36 11.69 -0.54
C ALA A 172 1.72 11.35 -1.91
N THR A 173 2.25 10.37 -2.64
CA THR A 173 1.77 9.93 -3.96
C THR A 173 0.78 8.77 -3.91
N ALA A 174 0.61 8.12 -2.73
CA ALA A 174 -0.10 6.85 -2.61
C ALA A 174 -1.54 6.86 -3.13
N SER A 175 -2.25 8.00 -2.99
CA SER A 175 -3.65 8.16 -3.42
C SER A 175 -3.81 8.95 -4.72
N LEU A 176 -2.73 9.52 -5.27
CA LEU A 176 -2.76 10.38 -6.45
C LEU A 176 -2.80 9.56 -7.75
N ASP A 177 -3.49 10.06 -8.76
CA ASP A 177 -3.41 9.52 -10.11
C ASP A 177 -2.13 9.98 -10.83
N SER A 178 -1.84 9.40 -12.00
CA SER A 178 -0.60 9.67 -12.76
C SER A 178 -0.41 11.15 -13.14
N ARG A 179 -1.50 11.88 -13.45
CA ARG A 179 -1.43 13.32 -13.77
C ARG A 179 -1.14 14.16 -12.53
N GLN A 180 -1.76 13.81 -11.40
CA GLN A 180 -1.56 14.46 -10.11
C GLN A 180 -0.13 14.20 -9.58
N VAL A 181 0.39 12.97 -9.73
CA VAL A 181 1.79 12.62 -9.40
C VAL A 181 2.76 13.44 -10.26
N GLN A 182 2.52 13.51 -11.59
CA GLN A 182 3.35 14.33 -12.47
C GLN A 182 3.36 15.79 -12.02
N ARG A 183 2.20 16.35 -11.70
CA ARG A 183 2.08 17.73 -11.22
C ARG A 183 2.83 17.96 -9.91
N LEU A 184 2.70 17.02 -8.96
CA LEU A 184 3.46 17.09 -7.70
C LEU A 184 4.97 17.09 -7.95
N PHE A 185 5.46 16.26 -8.88
CA PHE A 185 6.90 16.23 -9.23
C PHE A 185 7.39 17.53 -9.86
N ASP A 186 6.58 18.18 -10.67
CA ASP A 186 6.92 19.48 -11.23
C ASP A 186 6.96 20.56 -10.14
N LEU A 187 6.05 20.50 -9.15
CA LEU A 187 6.08 21.36 -7.98
C LEU A 187 7.31 21.09 -7.09
N ILE A 188 7.67 19.83 -6.86
CA ILE A 188 8.91 19.47 -6.13
C ILE A 188 10.14 20.07 -6.80
N LYS A 189 10.24 20.00 -8.12
CA LYS A 189 11.36 20.63 -8.87
C LYS A 189 11.40 22.15 -8.68
N THR A 190 10.23 22.79 -8.70
CA THR A 190 10.12 24.23 -8.45
C THR A 190 10.55 24.58 -7.03
N TRP A 191 10.02 23.88 -6.02
CA TRP A 191 10.37 24.11 -4.62
C TRP A 191 11.85 23.87 -4.32
N LYS A 192 12.43 22.86 -4.97
CA LYS A 192 13.87 22.61 -4.92
C LYS A 192 14.67 23.78 -5.52
N ALA A 193 14.26 24.29 -6.69
CA ALA A 193 14.90 25.43 -7.34
C ALA A 193 14.78 26.71 -6.48
N ASP A 194 13.69 26.85 -5.73
CA ASP A 194 13.48 27.93 -4.74
C ASP A 194 14.32 27.76 -3.47
N GLY A 195 15.16 26.72 -3.41
CA GLY A 195 16.07 26.46 -2.29
C GLY A 195 15.42 25.74 -1.10
N LYS A 196 14.25 25.13 -1.25
CA LYS A 196 13.65 24.29 -0.20
C LYS A 196 14.39 22.96 -0.12
N ALA A 197 14.59 22.45 1.10
CA ALA A 197 15.03 21.08 1.35
C ALA A 197 13.82 20.16 1.35
N ILE A 198 13.94 18.97 0.74
CA ILE A 198 12.82 18.03 0.64
C ILE A 198 13.27 16.63 1.07
N ILE A 199 12.55 16.03 2.01
CA ILE A 199 12.66 14.61 2.33
C ILE A 199 11.47 13.91 1.67
N PHE A 200 11.75 12.99 0.75
CA PHE A 200 10.74 12.23 0.02
C PHE A 200 10.74 10.78 0.49
N VAL A 201 9.68 10.38 1.17
CA VAL A 201 9.50 9.00 1.64
C VAL A 201 8.59 8.28 0.67
N SER A 202 9.13 7.30 -0.04
CA SER A 202 8.37 6.44 -0.96
C SER A 202 8.96 5.04 -0.97
N HIS A 203 8.15 4.05 -1.33
CA HIS A 203 8.58 2.69 -1.62
C HIS A 203 8.59 2.38 -3.12
N ARG A 204 8.20 3.35 -3.96
CA ARG A 204 8.17 3.23 -5.43
C ARG A 204 9.49 3.70 -6.03
N MET A 205 10.28 2.75 -6.52
CA MET A 205 11.61 3.05 -7.05
C MET A 205 11.57 4.01 -8.22
N GLU A 206 10.61 3.87 -9.15
CA GLU A 206 10.44 4.80 -10.28
C GLU A 206 10.29 6.27 -9.82
N GLU A 207 9.53 6.51 -8.75
CA GLU A 207 9.35 7.85 -8.20
C GLU A 207 10.67 8.39 -7.62
N ILE A 208 11.39 7.54 -6.88
CA ILE A 208 12.65 7.89 -6.23
C ILE A 208 13.70 8.27 -7.27
N PHE A 209 13.94 7.42 -8.27
CA PHE A 209 14.93 7.69 -9.32
C PHE A 209 14.59 8.91 -10.20
N ARG A 210 13.31 9.29 -10.21
CA ARG A 210 12.83 10.41 -11.02
C ARG A 210 13.07 11.79 -10.38
N ILE A 211 13.04 11.87 -9.03
CA ILE A 211 13.04 13.16 -8.32
C ILE A 211 14.14 13.34 -7.30
N ALA A 212 14.70 12.26 -6.74
CA ALA A 212 15.70 12.35 -5.69
C ALA A 212 17.10 12.65 -6.24
N ASP A 213 17.86 13.44 -5.48
CA ASP A 213 19.30 13.67 -5.72
C ASP A 213 20.12 12.66 -4.92
N ARG A 214 19.70 12.42 -3.68
CA ARG A 214 20.38 11.53 -2.75
C ARG A 214 19.39 10.56 -2.11
N TYR A 215 19.91 9.49 -1.54
CA TYR A 215 19.12 8.51 -0.82
C TYR A 215 19.69 8.24 0.58
N SER A 216 18.83 7.80 1.48
CA SER A 216 19.18 7.20 2.76
C SER A 216 18.28 5.97 2.97
N VAL A 217 18.88 4.79 3.19
CA VAL A 217 18.16 3.53 3.38
C VAL A 217 18.11 3.15 4.85
N LEU A 218 16.90 3.03 5.38
CA LEU A 218 16.64 2.50 6.72
C LEU A 218 16.28 1.02 6.65
N ARG A 219 16.92 0.21 7.50
CA ARG A 219 16.60 -1.21 7.71
C ARG A 219 16.68 -1.55 9.20
N ASN A 220 15.57 -2.11 9.74
CA ASN A 220 15.48 -2.51 11.16
C ASN A 220 15.90 -1.40 12.15
N GLY A 221 15.50 -0.15 11.86
CA GLY A 221 15.81 1.02 12.70
C GLY A 221 17.22 1.59 12.55
N LYS A 222 18.01 1.11 11.59
CA LYS A 222 19.39 1.59 11.32
C LYS A 222 19.49 2.12 9.90
N THR A 223 20.28 3.17 9.70
CA THR A 223 20.69 3.60 8.36
C THR A 223 21.80 2.67 7.86
N VAL A 224 21.52 1.94 6.78
CA VAL A 224 22.42 0.91 6.21
C VAL A 224 23.10 1.36 4.92
N GLY A 225 22.71 2.48 4.36
CA GLY A 225 23.32 3.08 3.17
C GLY A 225 22.79 4.47 2.93
N ALA A 226 23.64 5.36 2.43
CA ALA A 226 23.29 6.69 1.96
C ALA A 226 24.28 7.11 0.86
N GLY A 227 23.83 7.93 -0.08
CA GLY A 227 24.67 8.39 -1.20
C GLY A 227 23.87 9.14 -2.25
N ASP A 228 24.52 9.43 -3.37
CA ASP A 228 23.88 10.06 -4.53
C ASP A 228 23.07 9.03 -5.31
N ILE A 229 21.86 9.39 -5.74
CA ILE A 229 20.97 8.47 -6.46
C ILE A 229 21.52 8.03 -7.81
N LYS A 230 22.34 8.89 -8.46
CA LYS A 230 22.98 8.58 -9.75
C LYS A 230 24.03 7.48 -9.69
N ASP A 231 24.57 7.18 -8.49
CA ASP A 231 25.67 6.25 -8.29
C ASP A 231 25.16 4.85 -7.85
N VAL A 232 23.84 4.64 -7.81
CA VAL A 232 23.22 3.41 -7.32
C VAL A 232 22.17 2.91 -8.30
N SER A 233 22.04 1.60 -8.47
CA SER A 233 20.94 0.98 -9.23
C SER A 233 19.76 0.64 -8.33
N GLU A 234 18.57 0.43 -8.94
CA GLU A 234 17.39 -0.04 -8.24
C GLU A 234 17.66 -1.35 -7.48
N ASN A 235 18.34 -2.29 -8.14
CA ASN A 235 18.72 -3.57 -7.54
C ASN A 235 19.65 -3.41 -6.32
N ASP A 236 20.53 -2.42 -6.32
CA ASP A 236 21.41 -2.16 -5.18
C ASP A 236 20.65 -1.57 -4.00
N LEU A 237 19.68 -0.67 -4.25
CA LEU A 237 18.79 -0.16 -3.21
C LEU A 237 17.93 -1.28 -2.62
N VAL A 238 17.38 -2.16 -3.45
CA VAL A 238 16.62 -3.34 -2.99
C VAL A 238 17.49 -4.24 -2.12
N LYS A 239 18.73 -4.52 -2.51
CA LYS A 239 19.69 -5.30 -1.69
C LYS A 239 19.98 -4.66 -0.33
N LEU A 240 20.06 -3.33 -0.26
CA LEU A 240 20.23 -2.61 1.00
C LEU A 240 18.99 -2.70 1.90
N MET A 241 17.79 -2.72 1.30
CA MET A 241 16.52 -2.80 2.03
C MET A 241 16.24 -4.19 2.61
N VAL A 242 16.77 -5.25 1.98
CA VAL A 242 16.50 -6.64 2.32
C VAL A 242 17.74 -7.23 3.02
N ASP A 243 17.55 -8.11 4.01
CA ASP A 243 18.66 -8.84 4.61
C ASP A 243 19.29 -9.80 3.60
N LYS A 244 20.63 -9.97 3.63
CA LYS A 244 21.36 -10.81 2.67
C LYS A 244 20.84 -12.24 2.55
N ASP A 245 20.17 -12.73 3.60
CA ASP A 245 19.57 -14.08 3.62
C ASP A 245 18.17 -14.15 2.97
N SER A 246 17.62 -13.01 2.49
CA SER A 246 16.29 -12.92 1.90
C SER A 246 16.29 -12.41 0.44
N VAL A 247 17.40 -12.51 -0.28
CA VAL A 247 17.39 -12.33 -1.75
C VAL A 247 16.73 -13.55 -2.36
N PHE A 248 15.41 -13.53 -2.36
CA PHE A 248 14.62 -14.54 -3.00
C PHE A 248 14.65 -14.34 -4.51
N SER A 249 15.36 -15.18 -5.23
CA SER A 249 15.00 -15.49 -6.60
C SER A 249 13.69 -16.28 -6.53
N TYR A 250 12.56 -15.61 -6.63
CA TYR A 250 11.24 -16.24 -6.80
C TYR A 250 11.10 -16.78 -8.23
N SER A 251 12.06 -17.55 -8.72
CA SER A 251 11.80 -18.34 -9.90
C SER A 251 11.11 -19.62 -9.43
N ARG A 252 9.80 -19.62 -9.46
CA ARG A 252 9.06 -20.87 -9.49
C ARG A 252 9.52 -21.59 -10.75
N THR A 253 10.43 -22.56 -10.61
CA THR A 253 10.73 -23.48 -11.70
C THR A 253 9.42 -24.18 -12.03
N GLY A 254 8.78 -23.72 -13.10
CA GLY A 254 7.51 -24.26 -13.57
C GLY A 254 7.62 -25.76 -13.76
N GLY A 255 7.25 -26.51 -12.73
CA GLY A 255 7.01 -27.94 -12.88
C GLY A 255 5.87 -28.09 -13.89
N LYS A 256 5.95 -29.11 -14.77
CA LYS A 256 4.95 -29.43 -15.80
C LYS A 256 3.53 -29.52 -15.17
N LYS A 257 2.84 -28.39 -15.09
CA LYS A 257 1.45 -28.31 -14.61
C LYS A 257 0.46 -28.51 -15.74
N GLU A 258 0.94 -28.59 -16.98
CA GLU A 258 0.12 -28.84 -18.17
C GLU A 258 -0.62 -30.18 -18.14
N GLU A 259 -0.15 -31.13 -17.31
CA GLU A 259 -0.77 -32.45 -17.13
C GLU A 259 -1.87 -32.48 -16.04
N LYS A 260 -2.02 -31.41 -15.23
CA LYS A 260 -3.02 -31.38 -14.14
C LYS A 260 -4.43 -31.07 -14.68
N PRO A 261 -5.48 -31.63 -14.05
CA PRO A 261 -6.84 -31.39 -14.50
C PRO A 261 -7.25 -29.92 -14.31
N VAL A 262 -8.12 -29.44 -15.21
CA VAL A 262 -8.78 -28.14 -15.06
C VAL A 262 -9.76 -28.22 -13.90
N CYS A 263 -9.58 -27.40 -12.88
CA CYS A 263 -10.47 -27.34 -11.72
C CYS A 263 -11.48 -26.19 -11.81
N LEU A 264 -11.15 -25.08 -12.47
CA LEU A 264 -12.06 -23.96 -12.71
C LEU A 264 -12.10 -23.67 -14.23
N GLU A 265 -13.30 -23.59 -14.79
CA GLU A 265 -13.53 -23.14 -16.16
C GLU A 265 -14.56 -22.02 -16.16
N VAL A 266 -14.25 -20.90 -16.81
CA VAL A 266 -15.10 -19.72 -16.93
C VAL A 266 -15.35 -19.47 -18.41
N LYS A 267 -16.64 -19.32 -18.79
CA LYS A 267 -17.07 -19.07 -20.15
C LYS A 267 -18.04 -17.90 -20.22
N ASP A 268 -17.71 -16.94 -21.06
CA ASP A 268 -18.50 -15.75 -21.41
C ASP A 268 -18.95 -14.94 -20.19
N LEU A 269 -18.11 -14.87 -19.13
CA LEU A 269 -18.44 -14.16 -17.92
C LEU A 269 -18.52 -12.66 -18.23
N THR A 270 -19.71 -12.11 -18.04
CA THR A 270 -20.03 -10.71 -18.33
C THR A 270 -20.72 -10.06 -17.14
N THR A 271 -20.26 -8.85 -16.78
CA THR A 271 -20.83 -7.99 -15.73
C THR A 271 -21.03 -6.58 -16.28
N LYS A 272 -21.14 -5.58 -15.42
CA LYS A 272 -21.12 -4.16 -15.84
C LYS A 272 -19.74 -3.74 -16.37
N THR A 273 -18.66 -4.32 -15.85
CA THR A 273 -17.27 -3.99 -16.15
C THR A 273 -16.58 -5.05 -17.01
N LEU A 274 -16.98 -6.32 -16.89
CA LEU A 274 -16.40 -7.45 -17.63
C LEU A 274 -17.19 -7.78 -18.90
N ARG A 275 -16.50 -8.19 -19.96
CA ARG A 275 -17.07 -8.44 -21.29
C ARG A 275 -16.59 -9.79 -21.84
N GLY A 276 -17.41 -10.84 -21.69
CA GLY A 276 -17.17 -12.15 -22.27
C GLY A 276 -15.83 -12.78 -21.86
N VAL A 277 -15.53 -12.77 -20.57
CA VAL A 277 -14.27 -13.28 -20.02
C VAL A 277 -14.26 -14.80 -20.09
N ASN A 278 -13.24 -15.38 -20.74
CA ASN A 278 -13.04 -16.81 -20.91
C ASN A 278 -11.65 -17.22 -20.44
N PHE A 279 -11.58 -18.17 -19.51
CA PHE A 279 -10.31 -18.77 -19.07
C PHE A 279 -10.56 -20.07 -18.30
N ASN A 280 -9.49 -20.80 -18.04
CA ASN A 280 -9.50 -21.96 -17.14
C ASN A 280 -8.37 -21.85 -16.10
N VAL A 281 -8.44 -22.64 -15.04
CA VAL A 281 -7.38 -22.76 -14.03
C VAL A 281 -7.21 -24.24 -13.68
N ARG A 282 -5.96 -24.69 -13.61
CA ARG A 282 -5.61 -26.06 -13.27
C ARG A 282 -5.41 -26.23 -11.77
N GLU A 283 -5.52 -27.45 -11.29
CA GLU A 283 -5.30 -27.78 -9.88
C GLU A 283 -3.86 -27.44 -9.45
N GLY A 284 -3.73 -26.71 -8.32
CA GLY A 284 -2.45 -26.28 -7.77
C GLY A 284 -1.75 -25.19 -8.58
N GLU A 285 -2.45 -24.55 -9.52
CA GLU A 285 -1.93 -23.45 -10.33
C GLU A 285 -2.09 -22.10 -9.59
N LEU A 286 -1.11 -21.22 -9.76
CA LEU A 286 -1.18 -19.81 -9.36
C LEU A 286 -1.32 -18.96 -10.61
N VAL A 287 -2.55 -18.51 -10.88
CA VAL A 287 -2.87 -17.67 -12.05
C VAL A 287 -2.96 -16.23 -11.61
N GLY A 288 -2.15 -15.38 -12.23
CA GLY A 288 -2.20 -13.94 -12.05
C GLY A 288 -3.33 -13.29 -12.84
N VAL A 289 -3.87 -12.20 -12.30
CA VAL A 289 -4.80 -11.30 -13.00
C VAL A 289 -4.17 -9.94 -13.03
N GLY A 290 -3.67 -9.52 -14.21
CA GLY A 290 -2.98 -8.26 -14.45
C GLY A 290 -3.84 -7.26 -15.23
N GLY A 291 -3.24 -6.11 -15.57
CA GLY A 291 -3.87 -5.02 -16.30
C GLY A 291 -3.96 -3.72 -15.50
N LEU A 292 -4.24 -2.60 -16.16
CA LEU A 292 -4.39 -1.31 -15.48
C LEU A 292 -5.52 -1.38 -14.45
N GLN A 293 -5.35 -0.65 -13.35
CA GLN A 293 -6.34 -0.63 -12.27
C GLN A 293 -7.72 -0.21 -12.79
N GLY A 294 -8.78 -0.94 -12.37
CA GLY A 294 -10.16 -0.64 -12.76
C GLY A 294 -10.64 -1.33 -14.02
N GLN A 295 -9.85 -2.24 -14.61
CA GLN A 295 -10.22 -2.98 -15.82
C GLN A 295 -11.10 -4.23 -15.53
N GLY A 296 -11.57 -4.40 -14.28
CA GLY A 296 -12.49 -5.49 -13.92
C GLY A 296 -11.85 -6.63 -13.12
N GLN A 297 -10.58 -6.54 -12.73
CA GLN A 297 -9.87 -7.59 -11.98
C GLN A 297 -10.60 -7.97 -10.70
N ARG A 298 -10.95 -6.97 -9.89
CA ARG A 298 -11.71 -7.18 -8.65
C ARG A 298 -13.10 -7.73 -8.92
N ASP A 299 -13.79 -7.23 -9.94
CA ASP A 299 -15.14 -7.68 -10.29
C ASP A 299 -15.16 -9.15 -10.71
N LEU A 300 -14.08 -9.61 -11.37
CA LEU A 300 -13.88 -11.03 -11.69
C LEU A 300 -13.84 -11.89 -10.42
N LEU A 301 -13.03 -11.51 -9.43
CA LEU A 301 -12.92 -12.25 -8.18
C LEU A 301 -14.23 -12.24 -7.39
N LEU A 302 -14.90 -11.09 -7.31
CA LEU A 302 -16.18 -10.93 -6.61
C LEU A 302 -17.31 -11.69 -7.30
N SER A 303 -17.32 -11.76 -8.64
CA SER A 303 -18.29 -12.55 -9.41
C SER A 303 -18.14 -14.05 -9.11
N LEU A 304 -16.90 -14.56 -9.12
CA LEU A 304 -16.62 -15.96 -8.78
C LEU A 304 -16.94 -16.28 -7.32
N TYR A 305 -16.89 -15.28 -6.44
CA TYR A 305 -17.24 -15.43 -5.02
C TYR A 305 -18.74 -15.29 -4.75
N GLY A 306 -19.55 -14.86 -5.73
CA GLY A 306 -20.99 -14.71 -5.63
C GLY A 306 -21.44 -13.40 -4.94
N ASP A 307 -20.62 -12.36 -5.01
CA ASP A 307 -20.94 -11.00 -4.53
C ASP A 307 -21.42 -10.10 -5.68
N ILE A 308 -20.94 -10.33 -6.88
CA ILE A 308 -21.39 -9.63 -8.10
C ILE A 308 -22.15 -10.61 -9.00
N VAL A 309 -23.32 -10.18 -9.49
CA VAL A 309 -24.12 -10.96 -10.44
C VAL A 309 -23.48 -10.86 -11.82
N PHE A 310 -23.39 -12.00 -12.51
CA PHE A 310 -22.81 -12.11 -13.84
C PHE A 310 -23.70 -12.97 -14.76
N SER A 311 -23.54 -12.83 -16.07
CA SER A 311 -24.00 -13.78 -17.08
C SER A 311 -22.81 -14.63 -17.58
N GLY A 312 -23.10 -15.74 -18.22
CA GLY A 312 -22.10 -16.74 -18.62
C GLY A 312 -22.14 -17.98 -17.72
N SER A 313 -21.12 -18.83 -17.79
CA SER A 313 -21.08 -20.08 -17.04
C SER A 313 -19.73 -20.28 -16.33
N VAL A 314 -19.80 -20.88 -15.15
CA VAL A 314 -18.63 -21.28 -14.36
C VAL A 314 -18.76 -22.74 -13.99
N THR A 315 -17.71 -23.51 -14.23
CA THR A 315 -17.61 -24.91 -13.83
C THR A 315 -16.46 -25.06 -12.84
N TYR A 316 -16.72 -25.70 -11.68
CA TYR A 316 -15.69 -25.98 -10.69
C TYR A 316 -15.65 -27.48 -10.35
N ASN A 317 -14.47 -28.09 -10.51
CA ASN A 317 -14.27 -29.54 -10.37
C ASN A 317 -15.29 -30.36 -11.19
N GLY A 318 -15.51 -29.97 -12.45
CA GLY A 318 -16.44 -30.61 -13.39
C GLY A 318 -17.92 -30.38 -13.09
N LYS A 319 -18.28 -29.56 -12.11
CA LYS A 319 -19.66 -29.25 -11.76
C LYS A 319 -19.99 -27.79 -12.08
N PRO A 320 -21.12 -27.50 -12.75
CA PRO A 320 -21.55 -26.14 -12.96
C PRO A 320 -21.86 -25.47 -11.60
N VAL A 321 -21.37 -24.25 -11.42
CA VAL A 321 -21.61 -23.45 -10.21
C VAL A 321 -22.07 -22.03 -10.60
N HIS A 322 -23.04 -21.52 -9.86
CA HIS A 322 -23.51 -20.15 -9.98
C HIS A 322 -23.91 -19.65 -8.59
N PHE A 323 -22.97 -18.96 -7.96
CA PHE A 323 -23.20 -18.49 -6.59
C PHE A 323 -23.95 -17.15 -6.63
N LYS A 324 -25.08 -17.09 -5.88
CA LYS A 324 -25.87 -15.88 -5.67
C LYS A 324 -25.54 -15.17 -4.35
N HIS A 325 -24.63 -15.74 -3.57
CA HIS A 325 -24.23 -15.23 -2.28
C HIS A 325 -22.89 -15.86 -1.84
N PRO A 326 -21.97 -15.10 -1.23
CA PRO A 326 -20.66 -15.57 -0.77
C PRO A 326 -20.68 -16.84 0.09
N ARG A 327 -21.74 -17.05 0.90
CA ARG A 327 -21.90 -18.29 1.70
C ARG A 327 -21.95 -19.56 0.85
N GLN A 328 -22.45 -19.49 -0.38
CA GLN A 328 -22.50 -20.65 -1.29
C GLN A 328 -21.09 -20.96 -1.82
N ALA A 329 -20.34 -19.95 -2.23
CA ALA A 329 -18.95 -20.08 -2.63
C ALA A 329 -18.10 -20.67 -1.50
N MET A 330 -18.26 -20.17 -0.27
CA MET A 330 -17.56 -20.70 0.91
C MET A 330 -17.88 -22.19 1.18
N LYS A 331 -19.13 -22.63 0.99
CA LYS A 331 -19.52 -24.05 1.14
C LYS A 331 -18.89 -24.91 0.05
N SER A 332 -18.68 -24.37 -1.14
CA SER A 332 -18.05 -25.04 -2.28
C SER A 332 -16.52 -25.02 -2.23
N GLY A 333 -15.92 -24.48 -1.16
CA GLY A 333 -14.48 -24.46 -0.96
C GLY A 333 -13.76 -23.27 -1.57
N PHE A 334 -14.46 -22.18 -1.87
CA PHE A 334 -13.87 -20.90 -2.26
C PHE A 334 -13.53 -20.06 -1.02
N ALA A 335 -12.45 -19.30 -1.10
CA ALA A 335 -12.09 -18.28 -0.12
C ALA A 335 -11.70 -16.99 -0.83
N LEU A 336 -12.08 -15.85 -0.28
CA LEU A 336 -11.71 -14.52 -0.79
C LEU A 336 -10.92 -13.75 0.25
N VAL A 337 -9.70 -13.37 -0.08
CA VAL A 337 -8.86 -12.44 0.69
C VAL A 337 -9.02 -11.07 0.05
N PRO A 338 -9.65 -10.11 0.73
CA PRO A 338 -9.91 -8.79 0.17
C PRO A 338 -8.68 -7.88 0.21
N GLY A 339 -8.61 -6.92 -0.72
CA GLY A 339 -7.54 -5.93 -0.80
C GLY A 339 -7.58 -4.89 0.32
N ASP A 340 -8.77 -4.43 0.70
CA ASP A 340 -8.95 -3.55 1.87
C ASP A 340 -9.21 -4.38 3.13
N ARG A 341 -8.12 -4.85 3.77
CA ARG A 341 -8.22 -5.62 5.01
C ARG A 341 -8.90 -4.87 6.14
N ALA A 342 -8.81 -3.51 6.15
CA ALA A 342 -9.35 -2.69 7.21
C ALA A 342 -10.87 -2.63 7.19
N ARG A 343 -11.45 -2.53 6.00
CA ARG A 343 -12.90 -2.42 5.80
C ARG A 343 -13.59 -3.78 5.63
N GLU A 344 -12.93 -4.70 4.93
CA GLU A 344 -13.55 -5.94 4.46
C GLU A 344 -12.95 -7.18 5.12
N GLY A 345 -11.71 -7.08 5.60
CA GLY A 345 -10.94 -8.22 6.09
C GLY A 345 -11.06 -8.47 7.58
N LEU A 346 -11.14 -7.43 8.42
CA LEU A 346 -10.97 -7.53 9.86
C LEU A 346 -12.01 -6.71 10.63
N LEU A 347 -12.36 -7.21 11.82
CA LEU A 347 -13.09 -6.48 12.84
C LEU A 347 -12.09 -5.96 13.88
N TYR A 348 -11.59 -4.75 13.72
CA TYR A 348 -10.44 -4.21 14.46
C TYR A 348 -10.63 -4.16 15.98
N ILE A 349 -11.87 -3.99 16.45
CA ILE A 349 -12.21 -3.96 17.89
C ILE A 349 -12.35 -5.36 18.49
N ARG A 350 -12.35 -6.42 17.65
CA ARG A 350 -12.50 -7.81 18.10
C ARG A 350 -11.14 -8.47 18.26
N SER A 351 -11.12 -9.53 19.07
CA SER A 351 -9.92 -10.30 19.33
C SER A 351 -9.37 -10.98 18.05
N ILE A 352 -8.09 -11.33 18.10
CA ILE A 352 -7.43 -12.12 17.05
C ILE A 352 -8.17 -13.45 16.87
N LEU A 353 -8.56 -14.12 17.98
CA LEU A 353 -9.33 -15.35 17.96
C LEU A 353 -10.66 -15.19 17.21
N GLU A 354 -11.44 -14.16 17.55
CA GLU A 354 -12.73 -13.91 16.90
C GLU A 354 -12.56 -13.65 15.40
N ASN A 355 -11.56 -12.87 15.02
CA ASN A 355 -11.25 -12.60 13.61
C ASN A 355 -10.85 -13.86 12.87
N MET A 356 -9.95 -14.69 13.42
CA MET A 356 -9.51 -15.94 12.79
C MET A 356 -10.64 -16.93 12.62
N GLN A 357 -11.56 -16.98 13.58
CA GLN A 357 -12.67 -17.94 13.56
C GLN A 357 -13.92 -17.47 12.82
N LEU A 358 -13.97 -16.19 12.42
CA LEU A 358 -15.18 -15.55 11.87
C LEU A 358 -15.91 -16.42 10.82
N PRO A 359 -15.27 -16.96 9.77
CA PRO A 359 -15.94 -17.80 8.78
C PRO A 359 -16.12 -19.27 9.26
N SER A 360 -15.61 -19.66 10.42
CA SER A 360 -15.50 -21.04 10.89
C SER A 360 -16.33 -21.35 12.13
N TRP A 361 -16.98 -20.38 12.77
CA TRP A 361 -17.71 -20.56 14.01
C TRP A 361 -18.72 -21.71 13.99
N ALA A 362 -19.42 -21.90 12.86
CA ALA A 362 -20.38 -22.99 12.70
C ALA A 362 -19.78 -24.42 12.89
N ARG A 363 -18.44 -24.56 12.84
CA ARG A 363 -17.72 -25.84 13.04
C ARG A 363 -17.56 -26.22 14.51
N TYR A 364 -17.79 -25.26 15.42
CA TYR A 364 -17.50 -25.43 16.85
C TYR A 364 -18.73 -25.75 17.70
N SER A 365 -19.86 -26.12 17.05
CA SER A 365 -21.10 -26.54 17.70
C SER A 365 -21.82 -25.42 18.49
N PHE A 366 -22.94 -25.71 19.04
CA PHE A 366 -23.64 -24.86 20.00
C PHE A 366 -23.90 -25.68 21.27
N PRO A 367 -23.50 -25.20 22.48
CA PRO A 367 -22.72 -23.99 22.74
C PRO A 367 -21.31 -24.05 22.15
N LEU A 368 -20.71 -22.87 21.84
CA LEU A 368 -19.41 -22.78 21.17
C LEU A 368 -18.31 -23.42 22.01
N LYS A 369 -17.55 -24.33 21.40
CA LYS A 369 -16.40 -25.00 22.05
C LYS A 369 -15.16 -24.07 21.95
N MET A 370 -15.14 -23.00 22.75
CA MET A 370 -14.10 -21.97 22.72
C MET A 370 -12.68 -22.52 22.87
N GLY A 371 -12.47 -23.51 23.74
CA GLY A 371 -11.14 -24.11 23.93
C GLY A 371 -10.61 -24.82 22.68
N ARG A 372 -11.50 -25.45 21.88
CA ARG A 372 -11.12 -26.04 20.59
C ARG A 372 -10.83 -24.95 19.56
N ALA A 373 -11.70 -23.94 19.48
CA ALA A 373 -11.50 -22.81 18.59
C ALA A 373 -10.17 -22.09 18.86
N GLY A 374 -9.80 -21.92 20.13
CA GLY A 374 -8.53 -21.33 20.54
C GLY A 374 -7.32 -22.18 20.14
N ARG A 375 -7.36 -23.50 20.30
CA ARG A 375 -6.28 -24.39 19.86
C ARG A 375 -6.09 -24.35 18.36
N ASP A 376 -7.17 -24.49 17.58
CA ASP A 376 -7.12 -24.46 16.12
C ASP A 376 -6.56 -23.09 15.62
N ALA A 377 -6.93 -21.98 16.28
CA ALA A 377 -6.40 -20.65 15.96
C ALA A 377 -4.91 -20.49 16.34
N ALA A 378 -4.48 -21.06 17.47
CA ALA A 378 -3.08 -21.04 17.89
C ALA A 378 -2.19 -21.85 16.92
N GLU A 379 -2.64 -23.04 16.51
CA GLU A 379 -1.96 -23.88 15.51
C GLU A 379 -1.81 -23.14 14.17
N MET A 380 -2.88 -22.49 13.68
CA MET A 380 -2.83 -21.70 12.47
C MET A 380 -1.91 -20.48 12.62
N GLY A 381 -1.97 -19.80 13.76
CA GLY A 381 -1.07 -18.67 14.06
C GLY A 381 0.40 -19.08 14.03
N ALA A 382 0.73 -20.23 14.62
CA ALA A 382 2.07 -20.80 14.59
C ALA A 382 2.51 -21.17 13.16
N ALA A 383 1.62 -21.81 12.38
CA ALA A 383 1.89 -22.18 10.98
C ALA A 383 2.19 -20.96 10.08
N LEU A 384 1.61 -19.80 10.42
CA LEU A 384 1.82 -18.52 9.71
C LEU A 384 2.91 -17.64 10.33
N ASN A 385 3.61 -18.10 11.36
CA ASN A 385 4.55 -17.28 12.13
C ASN A 385 3.92 -15.95 12.57
N LEU A 386 2.68 -16.00 13.08
CA LEU A 386 1.94 -14.84 13.56
C LEU A 386 2.53 -14.33 14.87
N LYS A 387 3.08 -13.11 14.86
CA LYS A 387 3.62 -12.47 16.06
C LYS A 387 2.49 -11.76 16.80
N MET A 388 2.09 -12.29 17.95
CA MET A 388 1.06 -11.76 18.85
C MET A 388 1.42 -12.08 20.30
N ALA A 389 0.92 -11.29 21.26
CA ALA A 389 1.09 -11.59 22.68
C ALA A 389 0.02 -12.59 23.14
N SER A 390 -1.24 -12.39 22.73
CA SER A 390 -2.36 -13.30 23.06
C SER A 390 -3.41 -13.33 21.94
N LEU A 391 -4.08 -14.48 21.77
CA LEU A 391 -5.25 -14.60 20.90
C LEU A 391 -6.44 -13.75 21.36
N SER A 392 -6.48 -13.34 22.63
CA SER A 392 -7.52 -12.47 23.19
C SER A 392 -7.29 -11.00 22.91
N ASP A 393 -6.10 -10.61 22.44
CA ASP A 393 -5.79 -9.22 22.14
C ASP A 393 -6.60 -8.74 20.92
N PRO A 394 -6.99 -7.46 20.88
CA PRO A 394 -7.66 -6.91 19.71
C PRO A 394 -6.73 -6.92 18.49
N VAL A 395 -7.28 -7.17 17.31
CA VAL A 395 -6.49 -7.21 16.06
C VAL A 395 -5.80 -5.87 15.76
N SER A 396 -6.32 -4.76 16.30
CA SER A 396 -5.70 -3.43 16.21
C SER A 396 -4.32 -3.33 16.87
N SER A 397 -3.95 -4.28 17.74
CA SER A 397 -2.61 -4.34 18.35
C SER A 397 -1.53 -4.88 17.41
N LEU A 398 -1.91 -5.47 16.28
CA LEU A 398 -1.00 -6.10 15.33
C LEU A 398 -0.41 -5.10 14.34
N SER A 399 0.83 -5.35 13.90
CA SER A 399 1.38 -4.70 12.71
C SER A 399 0.60 -5.08 11.45
N GLY A 400 0.70 -4.27 10.39
CA GLY A 400 -0.01 -4.51 9.12
C GLY A 400 0.24 -5.91 8.55
N GLY A 401 1.47 -6.40 8.58
CA GLY A 401 1.82 -7.74 8.12
C GLY A 401 1.21 -8.86 8.98
N ASN A 402 1.22 -8.70 10.31
CA ASN A 402 0.56 -9.67 11.19
C ASN A 402 -0.96 -9.64 11.06
N ALA A 403 -1.56 -8.47 10.87
CA ALA A 403 -2.98 -8.35 10.56
C ALA A 403 -3.33 -9.06 9.25
N GLN A 404 -2.49 -8.99 8.22
CA GLN A 404 -2.66 -9.72 6.96
C GLN A 404 -2.60 -11.25 7.18
N LYS A 405 -1.69 -11.73 8.03
CA LYS A 405 -1.62 -13.16 8.40
C LYS A 405 -2.92 -13.64 9.07
N VAL A 406 -3.58 -12.80 9.88
CA VAL A 406 -4.90 -13.11 10.45
C VAL A 406 -5.96 -13.23 9.35
N VAL A 407 -5.98 -12.31 8.37
CA VAL A 407 -6.93 -12.38 7.23
C VAL A 407 -6.77 -13.66 6.44
N ILE A 408 -5.54 -14.07 6.17
CA ILE A 408 -5.27 -15.30 5.41
C ILE A 408 -5.58 -16.53 6.27
N GLY A 409 -5.12 -16.54 7.53
CA GLY A 409 -5.31 -17.64 8.47
C GLY A 409 -6.77 -18.02 8.65
N LYS A 410 -7.67 -17.03 8.75
CA LYS A 410 -9.11 -17.29 8.89
C LYS A 410 -9.69 -18.08 7.71
N TRP A 411 -9.17 -17.87 6.50
CA TRP A 411 -9.60 -18.60 5.31
C TRP A 411 -8.95 -19.99 5.22
N LEU A 412 -7.64 -20.09 5.51
CA LEU A 412 -6.91 -21.37 5.50
C LEU A 412 -7.49 -22.37 6.53
N MET A 413 -8.01 -21.90 7.66
CA MET A 413 -8.72 -22.74 8.63
C MET A 413 -9.94 -23.46 8.03
N ARG A 414 -10.51 -22.96 6.96
CA ARG A 414 -11.60 -23.62 6.23
C ARG A 414 -11.11 -24.66 5.21
N LYS A 415 -9.79 -24.75 4.97
CA LYS A 415 -9.16 -25.63 3.98
C LYS A 415 -9.77 -25.45 2.58
N PRO A 416 -9.73 -24.22 2.01
CA PRO A 416 -10.30 -23.97 0.69
C PRO A 416 -9.57 -24.78 -0.38
N GLY A 417 -10.28 -25.11 -1.48
CA GLY A 417 -9.69 -25.65 -2.70
C GLY A 417 -9.21 -24.54 -3.64
N LEU A 418 -9.96 -23.42 -3.69
CA LEU A 418 -9.67 -22.25 -4.49
C LEU A 418 -9.58 -20.99 -3.62
N LEU A 419 -8.46 -20.28 -3.71
CA LEU A 419 -8.25 -18.98 -3.09
C LEU A 419 -8.33 -17.88 -4.15
N LEU A 420 -9.15 -16.89 -3.89
CA LEU A 420 -9.27 -15.64 -4.65
C LEU A 420 -8.56 -14.55 -3.85
N LEU A 421 -7.51 -13.98 -4.38
CA LEU A 421 -6.67 -13.00 -3.68
C LEU A 421 -6.77 -11.65 -4.41
N ASP A 422 -7.39 -10.68 -3.76
CA ASP A 422 -7.61 -9.33 -4.28
C ASP A 422 -6.55 -8.40 -3.71
N ASP A 423 -5.43 -8.21 -4.41
CA ASP A 423 -4.31 -7.33 -4.05
C ASP A 423 -3.86 -7.47 -2.55
N PRO A 424 -3.61 -8.70 -2.08
CA PRO A 424 -3.47 -9.01 -0.65
C PRO A 424 -2.19 -8.43 -0.02
N THR A 425 -1.25 -8.00 -0.84
CA THR A 425 0.06 -7.48 -0.42
C THR A 425 0.10 -5.95 -0.38
N LYS A 426 -1.01 -5.30 -0.74
CA LYS A 426 -1.13 -3.84 -0.71
C LYS A 426 -0.89 -3.30 0.71
N GLY A 427 0.10 -2.39 0.82
CA GLY A 427 0.48 -1.80 2.10
C GLY A 427 1.11 -2.79 3.09
N VAL A 428 1.72 -3.86 2.58
CA VAL A 428 2.50 -4.83 3.35
C VAL A 428 3.98 -4.59 3.07
N ASP A 429 4.82 -4.73 4.09
CA ASP A 429 6.28 -4.54 3.96
C ASP A 429 6.95 -5.67 3.17
N VAL A 430 8.14 -5.37 2.59
CA VAL A 430 8.89 -6.29 1.74
C VAL A 430 9.20 -7.62 2.43
N GLY A 431 9.58 -7.59 3.73
CA GLY A 431 9.87 -8.81 4.48
C GLY A 431 8.63 -9.69 4.65
N THR A 432 7.50 -9.08 4.99
CA THR A 432 6.22 -9.80 5.11
C THR A 432 5.69 -10.26 3.75
N LYS A 433 5.91 -9.49 2.67
CA LYS A 433 5.60 -9.94 1.30
C LYS A 433 6.33 -11.23 0.97
N ALA A 434 7.63 -11.31 1.31
CA ALA A 434 8.46 -12.51 1.08
C ALA A 434 7.90 -13.75 1.78
N GLU A 435 7.53 -13.62 3.06
CA GLU A 435 6.88 -14.70 3.82
C GLU A 435 5.55 -15.12 3.18
N PHE A 436 4.78 -14.14 2.70
CA PHE A 436 3.51 -14.38 2.03
C PHE A 436 3.69 -15.13 0.71
N TYR A 437 4.67 -14.76 -0.10
CA TYR A 437 4.98 -15.44 -1.36
C TYR A 437 5.38 -16.89 -1.14
N SER A 438 6.24 -17.14 -0.15
CA SER A 438 6.61 -18.50 0.26
C SER A 438 5.39 -19.31 0.68
N LEU A 439 4.44 -18.70 1.38
CA LEU A 439 3.17 -19.32 1.75
C LEU A 439 2.34 -19.68 0.52
N LEU A 440 2.19 -18.76 -0.44
CA LEU A 440 1.41 -19.03 -1.67
C LEU A 440 2.02 -20.20 -2.46
N THR A 441 3.35 -20.21 -2.61
CA THR A 441 4.06 -21.30 -3.29
C THR A 441 3.79 -22.64 -2.59
N LYS A 442 3.95 -22.70 -1.27
CA LYS A 442 3.67 -23.90 -0.48
C LYS A 442 2.22 -24.37 -0.63
N LEU A 443 1.26 -23.47 -0.59
CA LEU A 443 -0.17 -23.81 -0.78
C LEU A 443 -0.44 -24.42 -2.15
N CYS A 444 0.19 -23.91 -3.20
CA CYS A 444 0.07 -24.50 -4.55
C CYS A 444 0.73 -25.87 -4.65
N ASP A 445 1.88 -26.08 -3.98
CA ASP A 445 2.55 -27.37 -3.90
C ASP A 445 1.69 -28.40 -3.14
N GLU A 446 0.90 -27.95 -2.15
CA GLU A 446 -0.11 -28.74 -1.45
C GLU A 446 -1.40 -28.95 -2.28
N GLY A 447 -1.45 -28.53 -3.54
CA GLY A 447 -2.58 -28.72 -4.47
C GLY A 447 -3.67 -27.64 -4.34
N LYS A 448 -3.43 -26.52 -3.64
CA LYS A 448 -4.39 -25.40 -3.62
C LYS A 448 -4.28 -24.58 -4.89
N THR A 449 -5.40 -24.22 -5.45
CA THR A 449 -5.48 -23.36 -6.64
C THR A 449 -5.65 -21.92 -6.22
N ILE A 450 -4.96 -20.99 -6.87
CA ILE A 450 -4.96 -19.58 -6.51
C ILE A 450 -5.20 -18.72 -7.74
N LEU A 451 -6.18 -17.83 -7.66
CA LEU A 451 -6.36 -16.73 -8.60
C LEU A 451 -5.96 -15.44 -7.88
N PHE A 452 -4.90 -14.79 -8.37
CA PHE A 452 -4.18 -13.72 -7.67
C PHE A 452 -4.19 -12.44 -8.49
N TYR A 453 -4.94 -11.46 -8.05
CA TYR A 453 -4.82 -10.09 -8.54
C TYR A 453 -3.78 -9.34 -7.70
N SER A 454 -2.85 -8.66 -8.35
CA SER A 454 -1.95 -7.69 -7.75
C SER A 454 -1.86 -6.44 -8.61
N SER A 455 -1.77 -5.29 -7.94
CA SER A 455 -1.43 -4.01 -8.57
C SER A 455 0.08 -3.83 -8.80
N ASP A 456 0.90 -4.79 -8.37
CA ASP A 456 2.35 -4.82 -8.48
C ASP A 456 2.74 -5.84 -9.57
N ASP A 457 3.20 -5.35 -10.71
CA ASP A 457 3.58 -6.20 -11.86
C ASP A 457 4.69 -7.19 -11.52
N GLU A 458 5.64 -6.80 -10.65
CA GLU A 458 6.74 -7.67 -10.22
C GLU A 458 6.24 -8.90 -9.43
N GLU A 459 5.15 -8.73 -8.66
CA GLU A 459 4.51 -9.86 -7.97
C GLU A 459 3.90 -10.85 -8.97
N LEU A 460 3.23 -10.34 -10.00
CA LEU A 460 2.63 -11.18 -11.03
C LEU A 460 3.69 -11.96 -11.80
N ILE A 461 4.77 -11.28 -12.21
CA ILE A 461 5.88 -11.87 -12.96
C ILE A 461 6.65 -12.89 -12.11
N GLY A 462 6.92 -12.56 -10.86
CA GLY A 462 7.77 -13.40 -9.99
C GLY A 462 7.07 -14.62 -9.39
N LEU A 463 5.74 -14.60 -9.25
CA LEU A 463 5.00 -15.63 -8.51
C LEU A 463 4.11 -16.51 -9.37
N CYS A 464 3.50 -15.93 -10.43
CA CYS A 464 2.45 -16.62 -11.17
C CYS A 464 3.02 -17.61 -12.17
N ASP A 465 2.31 -18.72 -12.37
CA ASP A 465 2.61 -19.66 -13.46
C ASP A 465 2.29 -19.06 -14.83
N ARG A 466 1.23 -18.23 -14.86
CA ARG A 466 0.80 -17.39 -15.99
C ARG A 466 -0.06 -16.23 -15.49
N VAL A 467 -0.21 -15.21 -16.33
CA VAL A 467 -0.99 -13.99 -16.03
C VAL A 467 -2.02 -13.74 -17.12
N LEU A 468 -3.27 -13.60 -16.71
CA LEU A 468 -4.38 -13.13 -17.54
C LEU A 468 -4.38 -11.61 -17.52
N VAL A 469 -4.13 -10.95 -18.65
CA VAL A 469 -4.07 -9.49 -18.72
C VAL A 469 -5.43 -8.93 -19.14
N LEU A 470 -6.09 -8.20 -18.26
CA LEU A 470 -7.36 -7.53 -18.56
C LEU A 470 -7.12 -6.17 -19.20
N HIS A 471 -7.89 -5.90 -20.25
CA HIS A 471 -8.00 -4.61 -20.90
C HIS A 471 -9.44 -4.40 -21.38
N ASP A 472 -10.03 -3.23 -21.10
CA ASP A 472 -11.42 -2.88 -21.44
C ASP A 472 -12.46 -3.94 -21.02
N GLY A 473 -12.23 -4.57 -19.88
CA GLY A 473 -13.14 -5.57 -19.29
C GLY A 473 -13.04 -6.97 -19.90
N GLY A 474 -12.18 -7.20 -20.89
CA GLY A 474 -11.91 -8.50 -21.49
C GLY A 474 -10.49 -9.00 -21.22
N ILE A 475 -10.22 -10.29 -21.38
CA ILE A 475 -8.85 -10.81 -21.37
C ILE A 475 -8.21 -10.48 -22.72
N LYS A 476 -7.22 -9.61 -22.71
CA LYS A 476 -6.46 -9.19 -23.89
C LYS A 476 -5.51 -10.28 -24.34
N THR A 477 -4.78 -10.86 -23.41
CA THR A 477 -3.80 -11.93 -23.65
C THR A 477 -3.51 -12.71 -22.39
N GLU A 478 -2.89 -13.86 -22.55
CA GLU A 478 -2.33 -14.69 -21.49
C GLU A 478 -0.81 -14.73 -21.68
N LEU A 479 -0.06 -14.38 -20.60
CA LEU A 479 1.39 -14.38 -20.60
C LEU A 479 1.89 -15.50 -19.69
N ALA A 480 2.82 -16.33 -20.18
CA ALA A 480 3.39 -17.46 -19.44
C ALA A 480 4.85 -17.72 -19.84
N GLY A 481 5.65 -18.26 -18.93
CA GLY A 481 7.05 -18.62 -19.21
C GLY A 481 7.85 -17.47 -19.81
N ALA A 482 8.43 -17.65 -20.99
CA ALA A 482 9.27 -16.64 -21.65
C ALA A 482 8.52 -15.37 -22.07
N THR A 483 7.20 -15.42 -22.23
CA THR A 483 6.39 -14.25 -22.60
C THR A 483 5.96 -13.43 -21.38
N LEU A 484 6.08 -13.95 -20.17
CA LEU A 484 5.75 -13.26 -18.94
C LEU A 484 6.90 -12.33 -18.55
N THR A 485 7.00 -11.20 -19.23
CA THR A 485 7.97 -10.12 -18.98
C THR A 485 7.24 -8.85 -18.63
N ARG A 486 7.96 -7.91 -17.99
CA ARG A 486 7.40 -6.60 -17.62
C ARG A 486 6.92 -5.82 -18.83
N GLU A 487 7.71 -5.83 -19.92
CA GLU A 487 7.41 -5.14 -21.16
C GLU A 487 6.10 -5.66 -21.78
N ASN A 488 5.95 -6.98 -21.87
CA ASN A 488 4.75 -7.60 -22.43
C ASN A 488 3.52 -7.37 -21.56
N LEU A 489 3.69 -7.42 -20.23
CA LEU A 489 2.60 -7.15 -19.29
C LEU A 489 2.10 -5.70 -19.40
N ILE A 490 3.00 -4.73 -19.47
CA ILE A 490 2.66 -3.31 -19.64
C ILE A 490 2.02 -3.09 -21.01
N ALA A 491 2.61 -3.59 -22.09
CA ALA A 491 2.07 -3.46 -23.45
C ALA A 491 0.65 -4.01 -23.55
N ALA A 492 0.42 -5.22 -23.04
CA ALA A 492 -0.91 -5.84 -23.02
C ALA A 492 -1.90 -5.04 -22.14
N SER A 493 -1.46 -4.53 -21.00
CA SER A 493 -2.28 -3.70 -20.10
C SER A 493 -2.73 -2.39 -20.75
N LEU A 494 -1.91 -1.84 -21.65
CA LEU A 494 -2.21 -0.65 -22.45
C LEU A 494 -2.99 -0.96 -23.74
N GLY A 495 -3.32 -2.24 -23.98
CA GLY A 495 -4.05 -2.66 -25.18
C GLY A 495 -3.20 -2.71 -26.47
N VAL A 496 -1.87 -2.52 -26.38
CA VAL A 496 -0.96 -2.60 -27.53
C VAL A 496 -0.83 -4.06 -27.94
N SER A 497 -1.11 -4.37 -29.21
CA SER A 497 -0.93 -5.72 -29.76
C SER A 497 0.55 -5.94 -30.11
N GLU A 498 1.08 -7.16 -29.92
CA GLU A 498 2.37 -7.58 -30.49
C GLU A 498 2.33 -7.40 -32.01
N GLY A 499 2.88 -6.30 -32.53
CA GLY A 499 2.87 -6.02 -33.98
C GLY A 499 3.32 -4.63 -34.39
N GLY A 500 3.78 -3.80 -33.45
CA GLY A 500 4.11 -2.41 -33.74
C GLY A 500 5.49 -1.96 -33.28
N VAL A 501 6.54 -2.76 -33.47
CA VAL A 501 7.92 -2.27 -33.50
C VAL A 501 8.57 -2.86 -34.76
N ASN A 502 8.43 -2.13 -35.86
CA ASN A 502 9.32 -2.19 -37.03
C ASN A 502 10.35 -1.07 -36.88
#